data_11ab29d6b9ac221476f98870506c95f1
#
_entry.id   11ab29d6b9ac221476f98870506c95f1
#
_cell.length_a   1.000
_cell.length_b   1.000
_cell.length_c   1.000
_cell.angle_alpha   90.00
_cell.angle_beta   90.00
_cell.angle_gamma   90.00
#
_symmetry.space_group_name_H-M   'P 1'
#
loop_
_entity.id
_entity.type
_entity.pdbx_description
1 polymer ?
#
loop_
_entity_poly.entity_id
_entity_poly.type
_entity_poly.pdbx_seq_one_letter_code
_entity_poly.pdbx_strand_id
1 'polypeptide(L)'
;GNEYLDYDYVVLASHADQSLRILDQPTSDEKRILGEFKYVANTAILHTDENLMPKNKLAWSSWNSISKEDLSKTCVTYWLNNLQNLKCEENYFLTLNPIQKIETDKIITSVNFTHPYFNLRTAKLQNELFSLQGKKRTWFCGSYFGYGFHEDGLKSSIEMIKDFKK
;
A
#
# COMPACT_ATOMS: atom_id res chain seq x y z
N GLY A 1 -7.52 -23.72 -20.65
CA GLY A 1 -8.48 -23.00 -21.49
C GLY A 1 -8.94 -21.77 -20.74
N ASN A 2 -9.13 -20.66 -21.44
CA ASN A 2 -9.72 -19.46 -20.82
C ASN A 2 -11.23 -19.74 -20.65
N GLU A 3 -11.69 -19.75 -19.41
CA GLU A 3 -13.11 -19.79 -19.11
C GLU A 3 -13.62 -18.34 -19.05
N TYR A 4 -14.68 -18.05 -19.80
CA TYR A 4 -15.34 -16.74 -19.78
C TYR A 4 -16.61 -16.87 -18.95
N LEU A 5 -16.74 -15.99 -17.97
CA LEU A 5 -17.94 -15.89 -17.12
C LEU A 5 -18.55 -14.49 -17.28
N ASP A 6 -19.86 -14.44 -17.41
CA ASP A 6 -20.59 -13.19 -17.50
C ASP A 6 -21.10 -12.78 -16.12
N TYR A 7 -20.94 -11.50 -15.80
CA TYR A 7 -21.42 -10.88 -14.57
C TYR A 7 -22.20 -9.60 -14.89
N ASP A 8 -23.24 -9.32 -14.11
CA ASP A 8 -24.03 -8.10 -14.28
C ASP A 8 -23.25 -6.85 -13.89
N TYR A 9 -22.40 -6.96 -12.87
CA TYR A 9 -21.65 -5.86 -12.27
C TYR A 9 -20.25 -6.31 -11.86
N VAL A 10 -19.31 -5.37 -11.90
CA VAL A 10 -17.91 -5.61 -11.49
C VAL A 10 -17.48 -4.54 -10.48
N VAL A 11 -16.85 -4.98 -9.39
CA VAL A 11 -16.18 -4.11 -8.43
C VAL A 11 -14.69 -4.39 -8.47
N LEU A 12 -13.88 -3.38 -8.77
CA LEU A 12 -12.42 -3.46 -8.78
C LEU A 12 -11.87 -2.85 -7.48
N ALA A 13 -11.51 -3.72 -6.54
CA ALA A 13 -10.95 -3.37 -5.24
C ALA A 13 -9.42 -3.61 -5.18
N SER A 14 -8.74 -3.43 -6.30
CA SER A 14 -7.28 -3.55 -6.46
C SER A 14 -6.60 -2.19 -6.49
N HIS A 15 -5.27 -2.14 -6.69
CA HIS A 15 -4.58 -0.88 -6.96
C HIS A 15 -5.15 -0.18 -8.19
N ALA A 16 -5.11 1.15 -8.25
CA ALA A 16 -5.63 1.92 -9.39
C ALA A 16 -5.01 1.50 -10.72
N ASP A 17 -3.68 1.28 -10.75
CA ASP A 17 -2.95 0.81 -11.94
C ASP A 17 -3.32 -0.62 -12.32
N GLN A 18 -3.58 -1.50 -11.34
CA GLN A 18 -4.05 -2.85 -11.58
C GLN A 18 -5.47 -2.85 -12.11
N SER A 19 -6.37 -2.06 -11.50
CA SER A 19 -7.74 -1.87 -11.98
C SER A 19 -7.75 -1.42 -13.45
N LEU A 20 -6.89 -0.46 -13.80
CA LEU A 20 -6.78 0.02 -15.18
C LEU A 20 -6.29 -1.07 -16.16
N ARG A 21 -5.37 -1.95 -15.73
CA ARG A 21 -4.87 -3.07 -16.54
C ARG A 21 -5.89 -4.20 -16.73
N ILE A 22 -6.80 -4.39 -15.76
CA ILE A 22 -7.87 -5.40 -15.84
C ILE A 22 -8.93 -5.00 -16.87
N LEU A 23 -9.17 -3.71 -17.05
CA LEU A 23 -10.15 -3.21 -18.02
C LEU A 23 -9.65 -3.43 -19.46
N ASP A 24 -10.41 -4.18 -20.25
CA ASP A 24 -10.08 -4.42 -21.66
C ASP A 24 -10.18 -3.13 -22.48
N GLN A 25 -11.26 -2.36 -22.31
CA GLN A 25 -11.51 -1.12 -23.02
C GLN A 25 -11.79 0.04 -22.06
N PRO A 26 -10.77 0.53 -21.34
CA PRO A 26 -10.95 1.64 -20.41
C PRO A 26 -11.33 2.94 -21.14
N THR A 27 -12.25 3.69 -20.56
CA THR A 27 -12.66 5.00 -21.03
C THR A 27 -11.51 6.02 -20.93
N SER A 28 -11.67 7.18 -21.58
CA SER A 28 -10.70 8.28 -21.46
C SER A 28 -10.55 8.77 -20.02
N ASP A 29 -11.64 8.83 -19.26
CA ASP A 29 -11.63 9.23 -17.86
C ASP A 29 -10.92 8.18 -16.97
N GLU A 30 -11.22 6.91 -17.15
CA GLU A 30 -10.53 5.82 -16.43
C GLU A 30 -9.02 5.84 -16.69
N LYS A 31 -8.60 5.99 -17.95
CA LYS A 31 -7.18 6.15 -18.30
C LYS A 31 -6.54 7.36 -17.64
N ARG A 32 -7.20 8.51 -17.69
CA ARG A 32 -6.72 9.77 -17.14
C ARG A 32 -6.62 9.74 -15.63
N ILE A 33 -7.67 9.26 -14.96
CA ILE A 33 -7.77 9.31 -13.49
C ILE A 33 -6.97 8.16 -12.87
N LEU A 34 -7.26 6.90 -13.21
CA LEU A 34 -6.58 5.74 -12.61
C LEU A 34 -5.10 5.66 -13.03
N GLY A 35 -4.77 6.08 -14.26
CA GLY A 35 -3.42 6.05 -14.79
C GLY A 35 -2.45 7.05 -14.14
N GLU A 36 -2.95 8.04 -13.40
CA GLU A 36 -2.11 9.00 -12.67
C GLU A 36 -1.58 8.43 -11.35
N PHE A 37 -2.27 7.47 -10.75
CA PHE A 37 -1.82 6.83 -9.52
C PHE A 37 -0.66 5.88 -9.81
N LYS A 38 0.56 6.32 -9.51
CA LYS A 38 1.78 5.52 -9.64
C LYS A 38 2.05 4.75 -8.36
N TYR A 39 2.71 3.61 -8.49
CA TYR A 39 3.07 2.76 -7.38
C TYR A 39 4.59 2.55 -7.37
N VAL A 40 5.19 2.68 -6.20
CA VAL A 40 6.63 2.54 -5.99
C VAL A 40 6.90 1.21 -5.31
N ALA A 41 7.87 0.47 -5.84
CA ALA A 41 8.31 -0.78 -5.25
C ALA A 41 9.01 -0.53 -3.92
N ASN A 42 8.68 -1.36 -2.93
CA ASN A 42 9.29 -1.39 -1.61
C ASN A 42 9.62 -2.83 -1.23
N THR A 43 10.82 -3.05 -0.72
CA THR A 43 11.21 -4.34 -0.15
C THR A 43 10.96 -4.31 1.34
N ALA A 44 10.15 -5.23 1.84
CA ALA A 44 9.90 -5.46 3.26
C ALA A 44 10.62 -6.72 3.69
N ILE A 45 11.46 -6.64 4.72
CA ILE A 45 12.21 -7.77 5.27
C ILE A 45 11.77 -7.98 6.71
N LEU A 46 11.24 -9.18 7.01
CA LEU A 46 10.99 -9.63 8.37
C LEU A 46 12.27 -10.29 8.91
N HIS A 47 12.74 -9.85 10.05
CA HIS A 47 14.03 -10.30 10.61
C HIS A 47 14.07 -10.14 12.14
N THR A 48 15.14 -10.68 12.75
CA THR A 48 15.46 -10.56 14.19
C THR A 48 16.73 -9.73 14.46
N ASP A 49 17.28 -9.06 13.45
CA ASP A 49 18.51 -8.29 13.57
C ASP A 49 18.25 -6.92 14.22
N GLU A 50 18.81 -6.68 15.42
CA GLU A 50 18.69 -5.44 16.18
C GLU A 50 19.55 -4.29 15.60
N ASN A 51 20.47 -4.54 14.66
CA ASN A 51 21.38 -3.54 14.11
C ASN A 51 20.67 -2.39 13.37
N LEU A 52 19.42 -2.61 12.96
CA LEU A 52 18.57 -1.58 12.32
C LEU A 52 17.73 -0.80 13.34
N MET A 53 17.98 -0.97 14.62
CA MET A 53 17.31 -0.25 15.70
C MET A 53 18.27 0.79 16.30
N PRO A 54 17.76 1.82 17.00
CA PRO A 54 18.59 2.75 17.74
C PRO A 54 19.51 2.03 18.72
N LYS A 55 20.79 2.44 18.80
CA LYS A 55 21.76 1.83 19.75
C LYS A 55 21.29 1.88 21.21
N ASN A 56 20.62 2.95 21.60
CA ASN A 56 20.01 3.04 22.92
C ASN A 56 18.63 2.38 22.91
N LYS A 57 18.49 1.26 23.60
CA LYS A 57 17.21 0.54 23.69
C LYS A 57 16.06 1.35 24.30
N LEU A 58 16.36 2.34 25.15
CA LEU A 58 15.35 3.25 25.69
C LEU A 58 14.73 4.16 24.64
N ALA A 59 15.37 4.32 23.47
CA ALA A 59 14.85 5.09 22.34
C ALA A 59 14.01 4.24 21.37
N TRP A 60 13.86 2.95 21.62
CA TRP A 60 13.08 2.07 20.76
C TRP A 60 11.60 2.43 20.84
N SER A 61 10.99 2.61 19.69
CA SER A 61 9.55 2.78 19.56
C SER A 61 8.99 1.75 18.56
N SER A 62 7.67 1.69 18.43
CA SER A 62 7.04 0.79 17.46
C SER A 62 7.48 1.07 16.03
N TRP A 63 7.84 2.35 15.72
CA TRP A 63 8.33 2.81 14.43
C TRP A 63 9.64 3.56 14.62
N ASN A 64 10.69 3.11 13.94
CA ASN A 64 12.02 3.71 14.00
C ASN A 64 12.46 4.06 12.58
N SER A 65 12.83 5.31 12.35
CA SER A 65 13.32 5.77 11.06
C SER A 65 14.81 6.02 11.14
N ILE A 66 15.56 5.47 10.19
CA ILE A 66 16.99 5.71 10.01
C ILE A 66 17.21 6.28 8.62
N SER A 67 17.88 7.43 8.55
CA SER A 67 18.28 8.06 7.30
C SER A 67 19.79 8.12 7.19
N LYS A 68 20.30 8.10 5.96
CA LYS A 68 21.68 8.50 5.71
C LYS A 68 21.87 9.98 6.01
N GLU A 69 23.10 10.42 6.29
CA GLU A 69 23.41 11.81 6.61
C GLU A 69 22.99 12.80 5.52
N ASP A 70 23.05 12.38 4.26
CA ASP A 70 22.64 13.16 3.09
C ASP A 70 21.13 13.08 2.79
N LEU A 71 20.35 12.39 3.63
CA LEU A 71 18.93 12.11 3.47
C LEU A 71 18.54 11.42 2.14
N SER A 72 19.52 10.93 1.39
CA SER A 72 19.29 10.29 0.08
C SER A 72 18.50 8.99 0.19
N LYS A 73 18.59 8.31 1.32
CA LYS A 73 17.89 7.07 1.61
C LYS A 73 17.42 7.05 3.06
N THR A 74 16.19 6.63 3.23
CA THR A 74 15.56 6.41 4.53
C THR A 74 14.99 5.01 4.58
N CYS A 75 15.16 4.30 5.69
CA CYS A 75 14.43 3.08 5.98
C CYS A 75 13.58 3.25 7.23
N VAL A 76 12.55 2.45 7.33
CA VAL A 76 11.69 2.39 8.51
C VAL A 76 11.69 0.98 9.03
N THR A 77 11.98 0.83 10.32
CA THR A 77 11.93 -0.46 11.02
C THR A 77 10.79 -0.43 12.04
N TYR A 78 9.87 -1.34 11.88
CA TYR A 78 8.77 -1.60 12.82
C TYR A 78 9.23 -2.64 13.84
N TRP A 79 9.17 -2.31 15.13
CA TRP A 79 9.35 -3.29 16.20
C TRP A 79 8.02 -3.95 16.49
N LEU A 80 7.85 -5.17 15.98
CA LEU A 80 6.56 -5.86 16.00
C LEU A 80 6.13 -6.27 17.40
N ASN A 81 7.08 -6.60 18.29
CA ASN A 81 6.77 -6.97 19.67
C ASN A 81 6.00 -5.85 20.39
N ASN A 82 6.44 -4.59 20.22
CA ASN A 82 5.76 -3.45 20.81
C ASN A 82 4.49 -3.09 20.01
N LEU A 83 4.56 -3.10 18.67
CA LEU A 83 3.45 -2.71 17.80
C LEU A 83 2.23 -3.64 17.94
N GLN A 84 2.47 -4.94 18.10
CA GLN A 84 1.43 -5.98 18.14
C GLN A 84 1.27 -6.61 19.52
N ASN A 85 1.97 -6.11 20.54
CA ASN A 85 1.97 -6.65 21.92
C ASN A 85 2.29 -8.16 21.94
N LEU A 86 3.31 -8.58 21.19
CA LEU A 86 3.72 -9.99 21.13
C LEU A 86 4.32 -10.42 22.48
N LYS A 87 3.93 -11.61 22.97
CA LYS A 87 4.40 -12.20 24.22
C LYS A 87 5.50 -13.24 23.95
N CYS A 88 6.63 -12.79 23.42
CA CYS A 88 7.80 -13.62 23.13
C CYS A 88 9.08 -12.89 23.54
N GLU A 89 10.14 -13.65 23.82
CA GLU A 89 11.43 -13.12 24.25
C GLU A 89 12.23 -12.55 23.08
N GLU A 90 12.08 -13.17 21.90
CA GLU A 90 12.78 -12.73 20.69
C GLU A 90 12.15 -11.48 20.08
N ASN A 91 12.99 -10.56 19.63
CA ASN A 91 12.54 -9.34 18.97
C ASN A 91 12.35 -9.57 17.46
N TYR A 92 11.18 -9.24 16.97
CA TYR A 92 10.84 -9.29 15.55
C TYR A 92 10.71 -7.89 14.96
N PHE A 93 11.35 -7.69 13.82
CA PHE A 93 11.38 -6.42 13.11
C PHE A 93 10.90 -6.61 11.69
N LEU A 94 10.16 -5.61 11.19
CA LEU A 94 9.86 -5.48 9.78
C LEU A 94 10.51 -4.20 9.26
N THR A 95 11.52 -4.33 8.40
CA THR A 95 12.21 -3.17 7.82
C THR A 95 11.83 -2.97 6.37
N LEU A 96 11.40 -1.74 6.06
CA LEU A 96 11.14 -1.30 4.70
C LEU A 96 12.39 -0.63 4.12
N ASN A 97 12.82 -1.11 2.94
CA ASN A 97 13.95 -0.56 2.19
C ASN A 97 15.22 -0.40 3.05
N PRO A 98 15.76 -1.48 3.62
CA PRO A 98 16.90 -1.39 4.51
C PRO A 98 18.09 -0.69 3.84
N ILE A 99 18.67 0.29 4.53
CA ILE A 99 19.85 1.03 4.09
C ILE A 99 21.16 0.43 4.62
N GLN A 100 21.05 -0.53 5.53
CA GLN A 100 22.12 -1.33 6.07
C GLN A 100 21.84 -2.81 5.78
N LYS A 101 22.90 -3.61 5.72
CA LYS A 101 22.78 -5.04 5.49
C LYS A 101 22.23 -5.72 6.76
N ILE A 102 21.19 -6.51 6.59
CA ILE A 102 20.66 -7.42 7.61
C ILE A 102 21.49 -8.71 7.56
N GLU A 103 21.84 -9.26 8.72
CA GLU A 103 22.52 -10.56 8.81
C GLU A 103 21.64 -11.64 8.20
N THR A 104 22.23 -12.44 7.31
CA THR A 104 21.45 -13.37 6.46
C THR A 104 20.73 -14.45 7.26
N ASP A 105 21.34 -14.91 8.34
CA ASP A 105 20.80 -15.92 9.27
C ASP A 105 19.66 -15.38 10.15
N LYS A 106 19.53 -14.06 10.24
CA LYS A 106 18.46 -13.38 10.96
C LYS A 106 17.26 -13.00 10.07
N ILE A 107 17.36 -13.21 8.76
CA ILE A 107 16.25 -12.95 7.83
C ILE A 107 15.27 -14.11 7.89
N ILE A 108 14.01 -13.81 8.23
CA ILE A 108 12.91 -14.78 8.22
C ILE A 108 12.27 -14.86 6.83
N THR A 109 11.93 -13.69 6.25
CA THR A 109 11.38 -13.61 4.91
C THR A 109 11.56 -12.21 4.31
N SER A 110 11.49 -12.14 2.98
CA SER A 110 11.55 -10.89 2.23
C SER A 110 10.41 -10.86 1.21
N VAL A 111 9.67 -9.75 1.17
CA VAL A 111 8.53 -9.57 0.26
C VAL A 111 8.65 -8.21 -0.43
N ASN A 112 8.37 -8.20 -1.73
CA ASN A 112 8.27 -6.96 -2.49
C ASN A 112 6.82 -6.51 -2.56
N PHE A 113 6.56 -5.29 -2.12
CA PHE A 113 5.27 -4.62 -2.20
C PHE A 113 5.36 -3.40 -3.11
N THR A 114 4.22 -2.93 -3.58
CA THR A 114 4.11 -1.63 -4.22
C THR A 114 3.16 -0.76 -3.41
N HIS A 115 3.57 0.48 -3.15
CA HIS A 115 2.76 1.46 -2.43
C HIS A 115 2.40 2.63 -3.34
N PRO A 116 1.20 3.20 -3.23
CA PRO A 116 0.82 4.35 -4.02
C PRO A 116 1.71 5.55 -3.69
N TYR A 117 2.14 6.24 -4.73
CA TYR A 117 2.87 7.50 -4.62
C TYR A 117 1.89 8.67 -4.82
N PHE A 118 1.71 9.45 -3.77
CA PHE A 118 0.82 10.61 -3.77
C PHE A 118 1.60 11.89 -4.08
N ASN A 119 1.04 12.72 -4.95
CA ASN A 119 1.53 14.04 -5.28
C ASN A 119 0.34 15.02 -5.40
N LEU A 120 0.62 16.30 -5.65
CA LEU A 120 -0.42 17.32 -5.76
C LEU A 120 -1.44 17.02 -6.88
N ARG A 121 -1.03 16.31 -7.92
CA ARG A 121 -1.90 15.96 -9.04
C ARG A 121 -2.84 14.81 -8.67
N THR A 122 -2.33 13.76 -8.03
CA THR A 122 -3.17 12.66 -7.51
C THR A 122 -4.16 13.17 -6.47
N ALA A 123 -3.75 14.06 -5.57
CA ALA A 123 -4.64 14.65 -4.57
C ALA A 123 -5.83 15.42 -5.19
N LYS A 124 -5.61 16.11 -6.31
CA LYS A 124 -6.71 16.75 -7.07
C LYS A 124 -7.63 15.73 -7.72
N LEU A 125 -7.05 14.66 -8.30
CA LEU A 125 -7.81 13.63 -9.01
C LEU A 125 -8.60 12.70 -8.07
N GLN A 126 -8.24 12.60 -6.79
CA GLN A 126 -9.02 11.86 -5.81
C GLN A 126 -10.49 12.33 -5.75
N ASN A 127 -10.73 13.63 -5.90
CA ASN A 127 -12.09 14.18 -5.95
C ASN A 127 -12.88 13.72 -7.20
N GLU A 128 -12.18 13.30 -8.24
CA GLU A 128 -12.80 12.86 -9.50
C GLU A 128 -13.04 11.33 -9.52
N LEU A 129 -12.42 10.54 -8.62
CA LEU A 129 -12.55 9.08 -8.59
C LEU A 129 -14.01 8.62 -8.51
N PHE A 130 -14.84 9.32 -7.73
CA PHE A 130 -16.25 8.98 -7.60
C PHE A 130 -17.05 9.20 -8.89
N SER A 131 -16.56 10.02 -9.83
CA SER A 131 -17.19 10.20 -11.13
C SER A 131 -17.06 8.99 -12.07
N LEU A 132 -16.20 8.04 -11.72
CA LEU A 132 -16.02 6.79 -12.47
C LEU A 132 -17.07 5.73 -12.10
N GLN A 133 -17.70 5.85 -10.92
CA GLN A 133 -18.60 4.82 -10.40
C GLN A 133 -19.78 4.55 -11.33
N GLY A 134 -20.16 3.29 -11.47
CA GLY A 134 -21.31 2.82 -12.24
C GLY A 134 -21.17 2.90 -13.76
N LYS A 135 -20.13 3.54 -14.30
CA LYS A 135 -19.88 3.58 -15.74
C LYS A 135 -19.56 2.18 -16.24
N LYS A 136 -20.23 1.77 -17.32
CA LYS A 136 -20.14 0.41 -17.87
C LYS A 136 -20.33 -0.69 -16.82
N ARG A 137 -21.20 -0.47 -15.83
CA ARG A 137 -21.49 -1.40 -14.73
C ARG A 137 -20.26 -1.77 -13.91
N THR A 138 -19.27 -0.86 -13.80
CA THR A 138 -18.02 -1.05 -13.08
C THR A 138 -17.89 -0.03 -11.96
N TRP A 139 -17.46 -0.49 -10.79
CA TRP A 139 -17.18 0.31 -9.60
C TRP A 139 -15.76 0.11 -9.13
N PHE A 140 -15.24 1.11 -8.45
CA PHE A 140 -13.87 1.13 -7.96
C PHE A 140 -13.85 1.49 -6.47
N CYS A 141 -13.01 0.81 -5.71
CA CYS A 141 -12.69 1.18 -4.34
C CYS A 141 -11.25 0.79 -4.01
N GLY A 142 -10.69 1.37 -2.96
CA GLY A 142 -9.33 1.12 -2.53
C GLY A 142 -8.74 2.27 -1.75
N SER A 143 -7.61 2.04 -1.12
CA SER A 143 -6.93 3.03 -0.28
C SER A 143 -6.45 4.28 -1.05
N TYR A 144 -6.34 4.20 -2.37
CA TYR A 144 -5.96 5.35 -3.23
C TYR A 144 -7.05 6.43 -3.34
N PHE A 145 -8.26 6.15 -2.85
CA PHE A 145 -9.30 7.17 -2.67
C PHE A 145 -9.01 8.13 -1.51
N GLY A 146 -8.06 7.80 -0.63
CA GLY A 146 -7.56 8.60 0.48
C GLY A 146 -6.03 8.62 0.51
N TYR A 147 -5.47 8.51 1.69
CA TYR A 147 -4.02 8.62 1.92
C TYR A 147 -3.27 7.28 1.85
N GLY A 148 -3.94 6.20 1.47
CA GLY A 148 -3.32 4.87 1.33
C GLY A 148 -3.42 3.98 2.57
N PHE A 149 -4.18 4.36 3.59
CA PHE A 149 -4.40 3.58 4.80
C PHE A 149 -5.56 2.58 4.66
N HIS A 150 -5.59 1.57 5.54
CA HIS A 150 -6.68 0.58 5.57
C HIS A 150 -8.05 1.23 5.72
N GLU A 151 -8.15 2.25 6.58
CA GLU A 151 -9.38 3.02 6.80
C GLU A 151 -9.86 3.74 5.53
N ASP A 152 -8.94 4.21 4.69
CA ASP A 152 -9.32 4.84 3.42
C ASP A 152 -9.93 3.82 2.45
N GLY A 153 -9.38 2.59 2.44
CA GLY A 153 -9.95 1.47 1.69
C GLY A 153 -11.36 1.13 2.13
N LEU A 154 -11.58 1.02 3.45
CA LEU A 154 -12.90 0.76 4.02
C LEU A 154 -13.89 1.90 3.71
N LYS A 155 -13.52 3.15 3.93
CA LYS A 155 -14.37 4.32 3.62
C LYS A 155 -14.76 4.36 2.15
N SER A 156 -13.80 4.15 1.25
CA SER A 156 -14.09 4.14 -0.19
C SER A 156 -15.08 3.06 -0.58
N SER A 157 -15.00 1.88 0.05
CA SER A 157 -15.92 0.77 -0.18
C SER A 157 -17.33 1.10 0.32
N ILE A 158 -17.46 1.73 1.48
CA ILE A 158 -18.75 2.17 2.02
C ILE A 158 -19.40 3.20 1.10
N GLU A 159 -18.65 4.19 0.63
CA GLU A 159 -19.17 5.22 -0.28
C GLU A 159 -19.55 4.61 -1.66
N MET A 160 -18.75 3.69 -2.17
CA MET A 160 -19.05 2.97 -3.41
C MET A 160 -20.36 2.19 -3.28
N ILE A 161 -20.59 1.48 -2.16
CA ILE A 161 -21.84 0.72 -1.94
C ILE A 161 -23.06 1.64 -1.88
N LYS A 162 -22.95 2.86 -1.35
CA LYS A 162 -24.04 3.84 -1.37
C LYS A 162 -24.41 4.26 -2.80
N ASP A 163 -23.43 4.35 -3.68
CA ASP A 163 -23.67 4.63 -5.10
C ASP A 163 -24.28 3.43 -5.83
N PHE A 164 -23.76 2.23 -5.54
CA PHE A 164 -24.21 0.97 -6.14
C PHE A 164 -25.71 0.68 -5.88
N LYS A 165 -26.25 1.15 -4.75
CA LYS A 165 -27.65 0.94 -4.35
C LYS A 165 -28.64 1.95 -4.92
N LYS A 166 -28.17 2.96 -5.64
CA LYS A 166 -29.03 3.94 -6.34
C LYS A 166 -29.55 3.37 -7.65
#